data_e90bb0809cdc553387b8d19993cb40d7
#
_entry.id   e90bb0809cdc553387b8d19993cb40d7
#
_cell.length_a   1.000
_cell.length_b   1.000
_cell.length_c   1.000
_cell.angle_alpha   90.00
_cell.angle_beta   90.00
_cell.angle_gamma   90.00
#
_symmetry.space_group_name_H-M   'P 1'
#
loop_
_entity.id
_entity.type
_entity.pdbx_description
1 polymer ?
#
loop_
_entity_poly.entity_id
_entity_poly.type
_entity_poly.pdbx_seq_one_letter_code
_entity_poly.pdbx_strand_id
1 'polypeptide(L)'
;MRKTKIVCTIGPACSNKETLTAMCKAGMNVARLNFSHGTHEQHKQKIDLIKEVRKELNMPIAILLDTKGPEYRIKTFSEGKIFLNDGDTFTFTTKDVDGNQERVGVSYEGLARDLNPGDRILLNNGLLIFEVTETTDTDVFTKVIAGGELSDRKSMSFPNKVLKQVFLSEQDKEDILFGINNGIDFIACSFVSCRQDLLDIKNFLKENGAEDIDLIAKIENQSGVDNIEEICEECSGIMIGRGDMGVEIPFEELPGIQKQIITKCRLLGKRVITATEMLESMIHNPRPTRAEISDVANAVYDGTSAIMLSGETAAGKYPVQCVETMARIAEHTEKNIHYAKRFRNAEFKIRNTVDAISHATCGMAIDIGAKNIAVCSISGMTARMVSRFRPPVDILGVTTSERTWYKLAMSWGVTPVMCERFDSTDVLFYTAKLKAIETFGLTPGVKLVLTGGLTNGVSGNTNIIKIETV
;
A
#
# COMPACT_ATOMS: atom_id res chain seq x y z
N MET A 1 1.30 20.56 8.78
CA MET A 1 0.85 19.78 7.58
C MET A 1 0.51 18.36 8.01
N ARG A 2 -0.42 17.67 7.29
CA ARG A 2 -0.71 16.26 7.53
C ARG A 2 0.51 15.40 7.19
N LYS A 3 0.87 14.49 8.08
CA LYS A 3 2.04 13.61 7.93
C LYS A 3 1.67 12.26 7.31
N THR A 4 0.54 11.68 7.69
CA THR A 4 -0.01 10.43 7.13
C THR A 4 -0.51 10.66 5.71
N LYS A 5 -0.11 9.82 4.77
CA LYS A 5 -0.44 9.97 3.35
C LYS A 5 -1.79 9.31 3.02
N ILE A 6 -2.40 9.70 1.90
CA ILE A 6 -3.67 9.14 1.43
C ILE A 6 -3.46 8.53 0.05
N VAL A 7 -3.82 7.26 -0.07
CA VAL A 7 -3.91 6.51 -1.33
C VAL A 7 -5.38 6.46 -1.73
N CYS A 8 -5.70 6.81 -2.98
CA CYS A 8 -7.07 6.76 -3.49
C CYS A 8 -7.15 5.87 -4.73
N THR A 9 -8.10 4.96 -4.75
CA THR A 9 -8.38 4.15 -5.94
C THR A 9 -9.13 4.99 -6.98
N ILE A 10 -8.61 4.97 -8.21
CA ILE A 10 -9.18 5.72 -9.34
C ILE A 10 -10.11 4.82 -10.12
N GLY A 11 -11.39 5.14 -10.10
CA GLY A 11 -12.45 4.41 -10.76
C GLY A 11 -13.48 5.34 -11.42
N PRO A 12 -14.62 4.80 -11.86
CA PRO A 12 -15.63 5.58 -12.61
C PRO A 12 -16.08 6.88 -11.92
N ALA A 13 -16.16 6.89 -10.58
CA ALA A 13 -16.61 8.07 -9.83
C ALA A 13 -15.63 9.26 -9.90
N CYS A 14 -14.36 9.03 -10.22
CA CYS A 14 -13.33 10.07 -10.21
C CYS A 14 -12.44 10.10 -11.48
N SER A 15 -12.85 9.42 -12.56
CA SER A 15 -12.13 9.38 -13.85
C SER A 15 -12.41 10.59 -14.72
N ASN A 16 -12.55 11.79 -14.13
CA ASN A 16 -12.65 13.06 -14.84
C ASN A 16 -11.73 14.10 -14.20
N LYS A 17 -11.32 15.08 -15.00
CA LYS A 17 -10.30 16.07 -14.61
C LYS A 17 -10.73 16.92 -13.40
N GLU A 18 -11.98 17.32 -13.34
CA GLU A 18 -12.50 18.18 -12.27
C GLU A 18 -12.45 17.46 -10.92
N THR A 19 -13.04 16.26 -10.83
CA THR A 19 -13.07 15.46 -9.61
C THR A 19 -11.65 15.05 -9.18
N LEU A 20 -10.79 14.61 -10.12
CA LEU A 20 -9.43 14.22 -9.81
C LEU A 20 -8.61 15.41 -9.27
N THR A 21 -8.74 16.58 -9.89
CA THR A 21 -8.11 17.83 -9.42
C THR A 21 -8.57 18.18 -8.00
N ALA A 22 -9.87 18.06 -7.74
CA ALA A 22 -10.43 18.31 -6.41
C ALA A 22 -9.90 17.30 -5.37
N MET A 23 -9.78 16.01 -5.70
CA MET A 23 -9.19 14.99 -4.83
C MET A 23 -7.71 15.27 -4.53
N CYS A 24 -6.92 15.69 -5.52
CA CYS A 24 -5.52 16.11 -5.30
C CYS A 24 -5.45 17.25 -4.29
N LYS A 25 -6.27 18.30 -4.47
CA LYS A 25 -6.34 19.46 -3.56
C LYS A 25 -6.87 19.09 -2.17
N ALA A 26 -7.78 18.12 -2.07
CA ALA A 26 -8.30 17.58 -0.82
C ALA A 26 -7.26 16.76 -0.03
N GLY A 27 -6.17 16.35 -0.68
CA GLY A 27 -5.05 15.71 0.01
C GLY A 27 -4.67 14.32 -0.49
N MET A 28 -5.12 13.85 -1.64
CA MET A 28 -4.63 12.62 -2.27
C MET A 28 -3.11 12.75 -2.55
N ASN A 29 -2.36 11.70 -2.23
CA ASN A 29 -0.92 11.64 -2.46
C ASN A 29 -0.54 10.55 -3.49
N VAL A 30 -1.34 9.50 -3.58
CA VAL A 30 -1.10 8.35 -4.46
C VAL A 30 -2.40 7.96 -5.14
N ALA A 31 -2.37 7.83 -6.46
CA ALA A 31 -3.45 7.30 -7.28
C ALA A 31 -3.23 5.80 -7.50
N ARG A 32 -4.12 4.96 -6.95
CA ARG A 32 -4.11 3.50 -7.12
C ARG A 32 -4.97 3.09 -8.29
N LEU A 33 -4.42 2.23 -9.15
CA LEU A 33 -5.11 1.60 -10.27
C LEU A 33 -5.22 0.11 -9.99
N ASN A 34 -6.44 -0.40 -9.80
CA ASN A 34 -6.70 -1.81 -9.51
C ASN A 34 -6.85 -2.59 -10.83
N PHE A 35 -5.86 -3.42 -11.16
CA PHE A 35 -5.82 -4.23 -12.39
C PHE A 35 -6.64 -5.51 -12.31
N SER A 36 -7.27 -5.81 -11.17
CA SER A 36 -8.32 -6.84 -11.11
C SER A 36 -9.57 -6.45 -11.92
N HIS A 37 -9.71 -5.17 -12.30
CA HIS A 37 -10.85 -4.62 -13.01
C HIS A 37 -10.43 -3.69 -14.14
N GLY A 38 -11.16 -3.73 -15.25
CA GLY A 38 -10.92 -2.85 -16.38
C GLY A 38 -9.94 -3.42 -17.42
N THR A 39 -9.70 -2.66 -18.48
CA THR A 39 -8.80 -3.00 -19.57
C THR A 39 -7.58 -2.09 -19.57
N HIS A 40 -6.50 -2.51 -20.24
CA HIS A 40 -5.29 -1.67 -20.41
C HIS A 40 -5.62 -0.30 -21.01
N GLU A 41 -6.58 -0.23 -21.96
CA GLU A 41 -7.00 1.05 -22.54
C GLU A 41 -7.66 1.98 -21.50
N GLN A 42 -8.55 1.43 -20.67
CA GLN A 42 -9.17 2.21 -19.57
C GLN A 42 -8.13 2.67 -18.54
N HIS A 43 -7.16 1.82 -18.22
CA HIS A 43 -6.06 2.19 -17.32
C HIS A 43 -5.16 3.25 -17.95
N LYS A 44 -4.89 3.17 -19.28
CA LYS A 44 -4.13 4.19 -20.00
C LYS A 44 -4.77 5.57 -19.90
N GLN A 45 -6.08 5.65 -20.14
CA GLN A 45 -6.83 6.90 -20.02
C GLN A 45 -6.72 7.51 -18.61
N LYS A 46 -6.83 6.67 -17.55
CA LYS A 46 -6.66 7.12 -16.17
C LYS A 46 -5.23 7.60 -15.88
N ILE A 47 -4.21 6.87 -16.35
CA ILE A 47 -2.80 7.25 -16.17
C ILE A 47 -2.52 8.61 -16.85
N ASP A 48 -3.00 8.79 -18.06
CA ASP A 48 -2.80 10.04 -18.82
C ASP A 48 -3.48 11.21 -18.10
N LEU A 49 -4.69 11.01 -17.62
CA LEU A 49 -5.41 12.01 -16.83
C LEU A 49 -4.68 12.37 -15.51
N ILE A 50 -4.16 11.36 -14.78
CA ILE A 50 -3.37 11.61 -13.56
C ILE A 50 -2.13 12.42 -13.89
N LYS A 51 -1.41 12.07 -14.96
CA LYS A 51 -0.21 12.77 -15.40
C LYS A 51 -0.50 14.21 -15.82
N GLU A 52 -1.60 14.46 -16.50
CA GLU A 52 -2.06 15.80 -16.86
C GLU A 52 -2.33 16.63 -15.61
N VAL A 53 -3.17 16.12 -14.69
CA VAL A 53 -3.56 16.85 -13.47
C VAL A 53 -2.36 17.11 -12.55
N ARG A 54 -1.50 16.11 -12.28
CA ARG A 54 -0.33 16.31 -11.42
C ARG A 54 0.66 17.33 -11.98
N LYS A 55 0.79 17.42 -13.32
CA LYS A 55 1.63 18.41 -13.99
C LYS A 55 1.04 19.80 -13.86
N GLU A 56 -0.25 19.97 -14.12
CA GLU A 56 -0.93 21.27 -14.00
C GLU A 56 -0.90 21.83 -12.56
N LEU A 57 -1.08 20.95 -11.58
CA LEU A 57 -1.05 21.32 -10.17
C LEU A 57 0.38 21.47 -9.61
N ASN A 58 1.40 21.03 -10.35
CA ASN A 58 2.78 20.88 -9.88
C ASN A 58 2.83 20.10 -8.53
N MET A 59 2.10 18.97 -8.45
CA MET A 59 1.99 18.17 -7.26
C MET A 59 2.59 16.77 -7.46
N PRO A 60 3.31 16.21 -6.46
CA PRO A 60 3.91 14.89 -6.52
C PRO A 60 2.85 13.79 -6.27
N ILE A 61 1.96 13.57 -7.21
CA ILE A 61 1.00 12.47 -7.14
C ILE A 61 1.62 11.23 -7.75
N ALA A 62 1.89 10.21 -6.93
CA ALA A 62 2.45 8.95 -7.40
C ALA A 62 1.36 8.05 -8.01
N ILE A 63 1.76 7.18 -8.93
CA ILE A 63 0.88 6.17 -9.55
C ILE A 63 1.26 4.79 -9.04
N LEU A 64 0.30 4.07 -8.46
CA LEU A 64 0.45 2.74 -7.94
C LEU A 64 -0.42 1.77 -8.76
N LEU A 65 0.22 0.80 -9.43
CA LEU A 65 -0.42 -0.34 -10.06
C LEU A 65 -0.63 -1.43 -9.01
N ASP A 66 -1.86 -1.90 -8.84
CA ASP A 66 -2.21 -3.00 -7.93
C ASP A 66 -2.54 -4.22 -8.77
N THR A 67 -1.70 -5.28 -8.68
CA THR A 67 -1.82 -6.49 -9.48
C THR A 67 -3.03 -7.31 -9.07
N LYS A 68 -3.50 -8.17 -9.96
CA LYS A 68 -4.53 -9.12 -9.63
C LYS A 68 -4.02 -10.21 -8.68
N GLY A 69 -2.81 -10.72 -8.94
CA GLY A 69 -2.20 -11.81 -8.18
C GLY A 69 -2.86 -13.17 -8.40
N PRO A 70 -2.44 -14.20 -7.67
CA PRO A 70 -2.95 -15.55 -7.77
C PRO A 70 -4.34 -15.67 -7.13
N GLU A 71 -5.37 -15.28 -7.87
CA GLU A 71 -6.76 -15.35 -7.43
C GLU A 71 -7.40 -16.69 -7.83
N TYR A 72 -8.04 -17.33 -6.87
CA TYR A 72 -8.78 -18.56 -7.06
C TYR A 72 -10.28 -18.26 -7.20
N ARG A 73 -10.93 -18.82 -8.23
CA ARG A 73 -12.36 -18.61 -8.48
C ARG A 73 -13.05 -19.90 -8.88
N ILE A 74 -14.34 -20.00 -8.52
CA ILE A 74 -15.22 -20.95 -9.19
C ILE A 74 -15.54 -20.44 -10.59
N LYS A 75 -15.89 -21.38 -11.49
CA LYS A 75 -16.39 -21.07 -12.83
C LYS A 75 -17.88 -20.66 -12.80
N THR A 76 -18.60 -20.91 -13.85
CA THR A 76 -20.00 -20.50 -14.02
C THR A 76 -20.96 -21.63 -13.74
N PHE A 77 -22.18 -21.29 -13.37
CA PHE A 77 -23.33 -22.19 -13.25
C PHE A 77 -24.21 -22.10 -14.49
N SER A 78 -24.84 -23.20 -14.88
CA SER A 78 -25.78 -23.22 -16.00
C SER A 78 -26.96 -22.25 -15.84
N GLU A 79 -27.37 -21.98 -14.59
CA GLU A 79 -28.45 -21.04 -14.23
C GLU A 79 -27.94 -19.73 -13.63
N GLY A 80 -26.60 -19.48 -13.68
CA GLY A 80 -25.96 -18.28 -13.13
C GLY A 80 -25.81 -18.27 -11.61
N LYS A 81 -26.61 -19.04 -10.89
CA LYS A 81 -26.56 -19.16 -9.43
C LYS A 81 -27.26 -20.41 -8.92
N ILE A 82 -26.88 -20.84 -7.72
CA ILE A 82 -27.48 -21.96 -6.99
C ILE A 82 -27.75 -21.54 -5.54
N PHE A 83 -28.46 -22.36 -4.78
CA PHE A 83 -28.62 -22.20 -3.33
C PHE A 83 -28.25 -23.51 -2.63
N LEU A 84 -27.35 -23.44 -1.66
CA LEU A 84 -26.86 -24.57 -0.86
C LEU A 84 -27.35 -24.45 0.57
N ASN A 85 -27.77 -25.56 1.17
CA ASN A 85 -28.15 -25.61 2.59
C ASN A 85 -27.01 -26.16 3.43
N ASP A 86 -27.03 -25.82 4.73
CA ASP A 86 -26.12 -26.41 5.70
C ASP A 86 -26.28 -27.95 5.69
N GLY A 87 -25.17 -28.65 5.64
CA GLY A 87 -25.10 -30.10 5.59
C GLY A 87 -25.17 -30.75 4.23
N ASP A 88 -25.48 -30.00 3.16
CA ASP A 88 -25.40 -30.47 1.78
C ASP A 88 -24.00 -30.96 1.44
N THR A 89 -23.89 -31.83 0.43
CA THR A 89 -22.61 -32.20 -0.18
C THR A 89 -22.45 -31.40 -1.48
N PHE A 90 -21.20 -30.91 -1.71
CA PHE A 90 -20.89 -30.16 -2.91
C PHE A 90 -19.49 -30.49 -3.40
N THR A 91 -19.26 -30.49 -4.71
CA THR A 91 -17.99 -30.88 -5.32
C THR A 91 -17.37 -29.73 -6.11
N PHE A 92 -16.12 -29.39 -5.79
CA PHE A 92 -15.29 -28.52 -6.64
C PHE A 92 -14.44 -29.39 -7.56
N THR A 93 -14.44 -29.09 -8.86
CA THR A 93 -13.73 -29.92 -9.85
C THR A 93 -12.80 -29.07 -10.72
N THR A 94 -11.62 -29.62 -11.04
CA THR A 94 -10.70 -28.99 -11.99
C THR A 94 -11.11 -29.23 -13.45
N LYS A 95 -12.09 -30.12 -13.69
CA LYS A 95 -12.64 -30.37 -15.03
C LYS A 95 -13.44 -29.17 -15.52
N ASP A 96 -13.50 -29.01 -16.83
CA ASP A 96 -14.36 -28.02 -17.45
C ASP A 96 -15.80 -28.55 -17.53
N VAL A 97 -16.65 -28.04 -16.65
CA VAL A 97 -18.05 -28.45 -16.50
C VAL A 97 -18.94 -27.21 -16.30
N ASP A 98 -20.15 -27.29 -16.80
CA ASP A 98 -21.22 -26.39 -16.42
C ASP A 98 -21.64 -26.70 -14.98
N GLY A 99 -21.50 -25.70 -14.10
CA GLY A 99 -21.84 -25.83 -12.68
C GLY A 99 -23.34 -26.03 -12.47
N ASN A 100 -23.69 -26.79 -11.44
CA ASN A 100 -25.05 -27.08 -11.04
C ASN A 100 -25.17 -27.21 -9.50
N GLN A 101 -26.29 -27.72 -9.00
CA GLN A 101 -26.55 -27.90 -7.58
C GLN A 101 -25.58 -28.88 -6.87
N GLU A 102 -24.85 -29.70 -7.61
CA GLU A 102 -23.98 -30.75 -7.07
C GLU A 102 -22.48 -30.40 -7.20
N ARG A 103 -22.09 -29.60 -8.20
CA ARG A 103 -20.68 -29.31 -8.48
C ARG A 103 -20.48 -28.05 -9.31
N VAL A 104 -19.24 -27.53 -9.22
CA VAL A 104 -18.77 -26.41 -10.06
C VAL A 104 -17.29 -26.58 -10.43
N GLY A 105 -16.93 -26.11 -11.63
CA GLY A 105 -15.54 -26.03 -12.05
C GLY A 105 -14.77 -24.94 -11.30
N VAL A 106 -13.45 -25.11 -11.15
CA VAL A 106 -12.56 -24.12 -10.53
C VAL A 106 -11.49 -23.64 -11.49
N SER A 107 -10.92 -22.45 -11.23
CA SER A 107 -9.86 -21.86 -12.05
C SER A 107 -8.49 -22.51 -11.84
N TYR A 108 -8.23 -23.05 -10.66
CA TYR A 108 -6.94 -23.61 -10.27
C TYR A 108 -6.90 -25.13 -10.48
N GLU A 109 -6.09 -25.59 -11.43
CA GLU A 109 -5.98 -27.01 -11.80
C GLU A 109 -5.31 -27.89 -10.72
N GLY A 110 -4.54 -27.27 -9.80
CA GLY A 110 -3.87 -27.96 -8.71
C GLY A 110 -4.73 -28.19 -7.46
N LEU A 111 -5.96 -27.67 -7.43
CA LEU A 111 -6.78 -27.60 -6.21
C LEU A 111 -6.94 -28.97 -5.51
N ALA A 112 -7.30 -29.98 -6.27
CA ALA A 112 -7.56 -31.32 -5.72
C ALA A 112 -6.29 -32.00 -5.15
N ARG A 113 -5.10 -31.62 -5.64
CA ARG A 113 -3.81 -32.14 -5.17
C ARG A 113 -3.28 -31.42 -3.94
N ASP A 114 -3.67 -30.15 -3.75
CA ASP A 114 -3.14 -29.31 -2.69
C ASP A 114 -4.01 -29.35 -1.43
N LEU A 115 -5.30 -29.70 -1.54
CA LEU A 115 -6.21 -29.81 -0.41
C LEU A 115 -6.24 -31.23 0.18
N ASN A 116 -6.54 -31.28 1.48
CA ASN A 116 -6.69 -32.54 2.23
C ASN A 116 -8.03 -32.55 2.98
N PRO A 117 -8.55 -33.75 3.34
CA PRO A 117 -9.69 -33.85 4.25
C PRO A 117 -9.50 -33.04 5.52
N GLY A 118 -10.51 -32.26 5.91
CA GLY A 118 -10.50 -31.33 7.03
C GLY A 118 -10.10 -29.89 6.68
N ASP A 119 -9.54 -29.64 5.47
CA ASP A 119 -9.28 -28.28 5.02
C ASP A 119 -10.62 -27.56 4.75
N ARG A 120 -10.60 -26.22 4.87
CA ARG A 120 -11.77 -25.38 4.61
C ARG A 120 -11.65 -24.61 3.31
N ILE A 121 -12.77 -24.48 2.62
CA ILE A 121 -12.94 -23.60 1.47
C ILE A 121 -13.98 -22.54 1.82
N LEU A 122 -13.61 -21.28 1.65
CA LEU A 122 -14.51 -20.15 1.85
C LEU A 122 -14.87 -19.53 0.51
N LEU A 123 -16.12 -19.19 0.32
CA LEU A 123 -16.65 -18.51 -0.86
C LEU A 123 -17.44 -17.26 -0.48
N ASN A 124 -17.56 -16.33 -1.44
CA ASN A 124 -18.34 -15.12 -1.31
C ASN A 124 -17.97 -14.33 -0.03
N ASN A 125 -16.68 -14.01 0.14
CA ASN A 125 -16.12 -13.32 1.30
C ASN A 125 -16.39 -14.04 2.64
N GLY A 126 -16.32 -15.37 2.65
CA GLY A 126 -16.48 -16.18 3.84
C GLY A 126 -17.93 -16.43 4.27
N LEU A 127 -18.92 -15.96 3.50
CA LEU A 127 -20.34 -16.21 3.79
C LEU A 127 -20.74 -17.66 3.59
N LEU A 128 -20.09 -18.39 2.65
CA LEU A 128 -20.25 -19.83 2.47
C LEU A 128 -18.99 -20.55 2.92
N ILE A 129 -19.18 -21.59 3.70
CA ILE A 129 -18.09 -22.38 4.30
C ILE A 129 -18.27 -23.84 3.95
N PHE A 130 -17.21 -24.44 3.41
CA PHE A 130 -17.15 -25.85 3.03
C PHE A 130 -15.99 -26.52 3.78
N GLU A 131 -16.19 -27.76 4.18
CA GLU A 131 -15.13 -28.61 4.75
C GLU A 131 -14.86 -29.77 3.79
N VAL A 132 -13.60 -29.94 3.41
CA VAL A 132 -13.16 -31.01 2.52
C VAL A 132 -13.32 -32.36 3.21
N THR A 133 -14.03 -33.29 2.58
CA THR A 133 -14.25 -34.65 3.08
C THR A 133 -13.35 -35.65 2.38
N GLU A 134 -13.12 -35.49 1.07
CA GLU A 134 -12.31 -36.39 0.25
C GLU A 134 -11.76 -35.63 -0.97
N THR A 135 -10.62 -36.08 -1.50
CA THR A 135 -10.04 -35.55 -2.74
C THR A 135 -9.65 -36.69 -3.68
N THR A 136 -9.75 -36.45 -4.98
CA THR A 136 -9.23 -37.30 -6.05
C THR A 136 -8.20 -36.53 -6.87
N ASP A 137 -7.82 -37.03 -8.05
CA ASP A 137 -6.92 -36.28 -8.96
C ASP A 137 -7.53 -34.98 -9.47
N THR A 138 -8.86 -34.88 -9.55
CA THR A 138 -9.59 -33.78 -10.18
C THR A 138 -10.72 -33.18 -9.35
N ASP A 139 -11.21 -33.90 -8.35
CA ASP A 139 -12.41 -33.51 -7.60
C ASP A 139 -12.12 -33.36 -6.10
N VAL A 140 -12.68 -32.31 -5.50
CA VAL A 140 -12.67 -32.02 -4.08
C VAL A 140 -14.10 -32.13 -3.57
N PHE A 141 -14.38 -33.21 -2.83
CA PHE A 141 -15.69 -33.42 -2.20
C PHE A 141 -15.75 -32.67 -0.90
N THR A 142 -16.85 -31.99 -0.66
CA THR A 142 -17.01 -31.17 0.52
C THR A 142 -18.39 -31.35 1.16
N LYS A 143 -18.45 -31.00 2.44
CA LYS A 143 -19.69 -30.78 3.17
C LYS A 143 -19.89 -29.27 3.38
N VAL A 144 -21.08 -28.78 3.11
CA VAL A 144 -21.47 -27.40 3.37
C VAL A 144 -21.63 -27.20 4.89
N ILE A 145 -20.81 -26.34 5.47
CA ILE A 145 -20.87 -25.98 6.90
C ILE A 145 -21.77 -24.77 7.09
N ALA A 146 -21.64 -23.76 6.22
CA ALA A 146 -22.55 -22.61 6.14
C ALA A 146 -22.94 -22.42 4.68
N GLY A 147 -24.23 -22.55 4.40
CA GLY A 147 -24.82 -22.46 3.07
C GLY A 147 -25.29 -21.07 2.73
N GLY A 148 -25.92 -20.94 1.56
CA GLY A 148 -26.46 -19.70 1.04
C GLY A 148 -26.52 -19.65 -0.48
N GLU A 149 -26.78 -18.46 -1.04
CA GLU A 149 -26.75 -18.23 -2.48
C GLU A 149 -25.30 -18.15 -2.99
N LEU A 150 -24.99 -18.97 -3.98
CA LEU A 150 -23.69 -19.01 -4.67
C LEU A 150 -23.88 -18.71 -6.16
N SER A 151 -23.28 -17.60 -6.62
CA SER A 151 -23.33 -17.17 -8.02
C SER A 151 -21.98 -17.36 -8.72
N ASP A 152 -21.97 -17.11 -10.03
CA ASP A 152 -20.82 -17.28 -10.92
C ASP A 152 -19.55 -16.56 -10.43
N ARG A 153 -18.40 -17.16 -10.71
CA ARG A 153 -17.06 -16.55 -10.62
C ARG A 153 -16.71 -15.98 -9.25
N LYS A 154 -17.30 -16.51 -8.17
CA LYS A 154 -16.94 -16.11 -6.82
C LYS A 154 -15.53 -16.51 -6.46
N SER A 155 -14.83 -15.64 -5.75
CA SER A 155 -13.50 -15.90 -5.20
C SER A 155 -13.56 -17.01 -4.16
N MET A 156 -12.49 -17.80 -4.13
CA MET A 156 -12.26 -18.89 -3.18
C MET A 156 -11.10 -18.50 -2.27
N SER A 157 -11.23 -18.79 -1.00
CA SER A 157 -10.18 -18.62 0.01
C SER A 157 -9.95 -19.93 0.76
N PHE A 158 -8.72 -20.15 1.21
CA PHE A 158 -8.29 -21.42 1.82
C PHE A 158 -7.54 -21.16 3.13
N PRO A 159 -8.25 -20.89 4.23
CA PRO A 159 -7.63 -20.53 5.49
C PRO A 159 -6.55 -21.52 5.94
N ASN A 160 -5.40 -21.00 6.33
CA ASN A 160 -4.24 -21.77 6.78
C ASN A 160 -3.65 -22.74 5.73
N LYS A 161 -3.89 -22.47 4.43
CA LYS A 161 -3.39 -23.31 3.35
C LYS A 161 -2.58 -22.51 2.34
N VAL A 162 -1.40 -23.01 2.00
CA VAL A 162 -0.58 -22.50 0.91
C VAL A 162 -0.77 -23.40 -0.31
N LEU A 163 -1.34 -22.84 -1.37
CA LEU A 163 -1.51 -23.56 -2.63
C LEU A 163 -0.26 -23.34 -3.52
N LYS A 164 0.07 -24.35 -4.34
CA LYS A 164 1.27 -24.36 -5.19
C LYS A 164 1.05 -23.69 -6.55
N GLN A 165 0.30 -22.61 -6.59
CA GLN A 165 0.11 -21.84 -7.82
C GLN A 165 1.33 -20.97 -8.11
N VAL A 166 1.61 -20.77 -9.42
CA VAL A 166 2.61 -19.80 -9.85
C VAL A 166 2.18 -18.39 -9.41
N PHE A 167 3.02 -17.72 -8.64
CA PHE A 167 2.70 -16.41 -8.07
C PHE A 167 2.54 -15.35 -9.16
N LEU A 168 3.50 -15.24 -10.08
CA LEU A 168 3.49 -14.25 -11.16
C LEU A 168 2.85 -14.85 -12.42
N SER A 169 1.55 -14.66 -12.60
CA SER A 169 0.79 -15.11 -13.76
C SER A 169 1.21 -14.38 -15.05
N GLU A 170 0.90 -14.97 -16.22
CA GLU A 170 1.14 -14.30 -17.52
C GLU A 170 0.34 -12.98 -17.61
N GLN A 171 -0.89 -12.95 -17.09
CA GLN A 171 -1.67 -11.72 -17.04
C GLN A 171 -1.00 -10.65 -16.18
N ASP A 172 -0.48 -11.01 -14.99
CA ASP A 172 0.23 -10.03 -14.15
C ASP A 172 1.51 -9.54 -14.83
N LYS A 173 2.21 -10.38 -15.59
CA LYS A 173 3.37 -9.96 -16.40
C LYS A 173 2.99 -8.94 -17.47
N GLU A 174 1.88 -9.18 -18.19
CA GLU A 174 1.35 -8.24 -19.18
C GLU A 174 0.95 -6.91 -18.53
N ASP A 175 0.27 -6.96 -17.38
CA ASP A 175 -0.16 -5.79 -16.63
C ASP A 175 1.04 -4.98 -16.09
N ILE A 176 2.06 -5.66 -15.56
CA ILE A 176 3.30 -5.02 -15.08
C ILE A 176 4.05 -4.38 -16.25
N LEU A 177 4.18 -5.08 -17.38
CA LEU A 177 4.83 -4.54 -18.58
C LEU A 177 4.09 -3.31 -19.12
N PHE A 178 2.76 -3.36 -19.14
CA PHE A 178 1.94 -2.20 -19.45
C PHE A 178 2.23 -1.04 -18.48
N GLY A 179 2.31 -1.31 -17.18
CA GLY A 179 2.65 -0.32 -16.16
C GLY A 179 4.02 0.30 -16.36
N ILE A 180 5.05 -0.51 -16.64
CA ILE A 180 6.43 -0.06 -16.96
C ILE A 180 6.40 0.94 -18.12
N ASN A 181 5.75 0.55 -19.22
CA ASN A 181 5.65 1.36 -20.44
C ASN A 181 4.86 2.66 -20.21
N ASN A 182 4.02 2.70 -19.20
CA ASN A 182 3.24 3.87 -18.82
C ASN A 182 3.80 4.63 -17.61
N GLY A 183 5.02 4.32 -17.16
CA GLY A 183 5.75 5.09 -16.15
C GLY A 183 5.04 5.18 -14.81
N ILE A 184 4.64 4.04 -14.26
CA ILE A 184 4.14 3.90 -12.89
C ILE A 184 5.28 4.05 -11.88
N ASP A 185 4.97 4.40 -10.64
CA ASP A 185 5.94 4.63 -9.57
C ASP A 185 6.05 3.44 -8.60
N PHE A 186 4.94 2.71 -8.40
CA PHE A 186 4.81 1.59 -7.48
C PHE A 186 4.04 0.43 -8.10
N ILE A 187 4.37 -0.78 -7.67
CA ILE A 187 3.55 -1.99 -7.88
C ILE A 187 3.14 -2.53 -6.51
N ALA A 188 1.85 -2.64 -6.26
CA ALA A 188 1.29 -3.39 -5.13
C ALA A 188 1.06 -4.83 -5.58
N CYS A 189 1.78 -5.76 -4.97
CA CYS A 189 1.80 -7.17 -5.32
C CYS A 189 0.79 -7.92 -4.45
N SER A 190 -0.30 -8.40 -5.05
CA SER A 190 -1.40 -9.07 -4.33
C SER A 190 -1.01 -10.47 -3.83
N PHE A 191 -1.51 -10.85 -2.65
CA PHE A 191 -1.37 -12.19 -2.05
C PHE A 191 0.08 -12.65 -1.80
N VAL A 192 1.00 -11.74 -1.51
CA VAL A 192 2.39 -12.10 -1.17
C VAL A 192 2.41 -12.96 0.08
N SER A 193 2.99 -14.15 -0.03
CA SER A 193 3.05 -15.17 1.01
C SER A 193 4.47 -15.44 1.51
N CYS A 194 5.49 -15.21 0.68
CA CYS A 194 6.89 -15.46 1.00
C CYS A 194 7.84 -14.52 0.23
N ARG A 195 9.12 -14.60 0.57
CA ARG A 195 10.19 -13.84 -0.08
C ARG A 195 10.28 -14.11 -1.59
N GLN A 196 10.09 -15.37 -2.01
CA GLN A 196 10.26 -15.78 -3.41
C GLN A 196 9.28 -15.06 -4.33
N ASP A 197 8.05 -14.79 -3.88
CA ASP A 197 7.04 -14.07 -4.64
C ASP A 197 7.55 -12.70 -5.12
N LEU A 198 8.26 -11.99 -4.25
CA LEU A 198 8.84 -10.68 -4.58
C LEU A 198 10.09 -10.79 -5.44
N LEU A 199 10.89 -11.84 -5.24
CA LEU A 199 12.06 -12.09 -6.10
C LEU A 199 11.66 -12.36 -7.54
N ASP A 200 10.58 -13.08 -7.77
CA ASP A 200 10.05 -13.35 -9.11
C ASP A 200 9.65 -12.05 -9.82
N ILE A 201 8.97 -11.14 -9.14
CA ILE A 201 8.65 -9.82 -9.69
C ILE A 201 9.91 -8.99 -9.93
N LYS A 202 10.86 -8.97 -8.98
CA LYS A 202 12.12 -8.24 -9.14
C LYS A 202 12.92 -8.71 -10.35
N ASN A 203 12.99 -10.03 -10.56
CA ASN A 203 13.65 -10.59 -11.73
C ASN A 203 12.96 -10.14 -13.01
N PHE A 204 11.64 -10.18 -13.06
CA PHE A 204 10.87 -9.68 -14.19
C PHE A 204 11.09 -8.18 -14.44
N LEU A 205 11.12 -7.35 -13.40
CA LEU A 205 11.42 -5.92 -13.52
C LEU A 205 12.84 -5.69 -14.05
N LYS A 206 13.81 -6.46 -13.58
CA LYS A 206 15.21 -6.37 -14.02
C LYS A 206 15.36 -6.73 -15.49
N GLU A 207 14.71 -7.81 -15.94
CA GLU A 207 14.69 -8.22 -17.36
C GLU A 207 14.13 -7.14 -18.28
N ASN A 208 13.23 -6.30 -17.74
CA ASN A 208 12.56 -5.20 -18.46
C ASN A 208 13.17 -3.80 -18.15
N GLY A 209 14.34 -3.73 -17.48
CA GLY A 209 15.03 -2.47 -17.19
C GLY A 209 14.26 -1.51 -16.28
N ALA A 210 13.43 -2.04 -15.36
CA ALA A 210 12.51 -1.28 -14.51
C ALA A 210 12.77 -1.49 -13.00
N GLU A 211 14.02 -1.77 -12.62
CA GLU A 211 14.44 -2.03 -11.23
C GLU A 211 14.19 -0.85 -10.28
N ASP A 212 13.93 0.31 -10.82
CA ASP A 212 13.64 1.53 -10.07
C ASP A 212 12.17 1.69 -9.66
N ILE A 213 11.26 0.76 -10.03
CA ILE A 213 9.89 0.71 -9.52
C ILE A 213 9.89 0.12 -8.11
N ASP A 214 9.25 0.80 -7.16
CA ASP A 214 9.16 0.34 -5.76
C ASP A 214 8.05 -0.71 -5.61
N LEU A 215 8.35 -1.86 -4.99
CA LEU A 215 7.37 -2.90 -4.67
C LEU A 215 6.72 -2.67 -3.31
N ILE A 216 5.41 -2.83 -3.26
CA ILE A 216 4.57 -2.85 -2.05
C ILE A 216 3.96 -4.25 -1.95
N ALA A 217 4.38 -5.04 -0.97
CA ALA A 217 3.80 -6.36 -0.76
C ALA A 217 2.44 -6.25 -0.05
N LYS A 218 1.41 -6.86 -0.61
CA LYS A 218 0.09 -6.92 0.04
C LYS A 218 0.04 -8.17 0.91
N ILE A 219 -0.18 -7.96 2.20
CA ILE A 219 -0.33 -9.03 3.19
C ILE A 219 -1.83 -9.26 3.35
N GLU A 220 -2.29 -10.40 2.88
CA GLU A 220 -3.70 -10.76 2.71
C GLU A 220 -4.03 -12.17 3.21
N ASN A 221 -3.01 -12.90 3.72
CA ASN A 221 -3.13 -14.26 4.23
C ASN A 221 -2.19 -14.51 5.42
N GLN A 222 -2.38 -15.62 6.13
CA GLN A 222 -1.58 -16.00 7.31
C GLN A 222 -0.11 -16.18 6.97
N SER A 223 0.22 -16.81 5.83
CA SER A 223 1.62 -17.03 5.43
C SER A 223 2.38 -15.72 5.25
N GLY A 224 1.73 -14.70 4.66
CA GLY A 224 2.32 -13.37 4.55
C GLY A 224 2.57 -12.69 5.90
N VAL A 225 1.70 -12.94 6.88
CA VAL A 225 1.90 -12.46 8.27
C VAL A 225 3.09 -13.16 8.91
N ASP A 226 3.18 -14.48 8.79
CA ASP A 226 4.24 -15.29 9.39
C ASP A 226 5.62 -14.94 8.79
N ASN A 227 5.67 -14.74 7.48
CA ASN A 227 6.90 -14.45 6.71
C ASN A 227 7.20 -12.95 6.55
N ILE A 228 6.56 -12.07 7.34
CA ILE A 228 6.62 -10.61 7.17
C ILE A 228 8.06 -10.04 7.19
N GLU A 229 8.99 -10.65 7.93
CA GLU A 229 10.37 -10.15 8.02
C GLU A 229 11.13 -10.35 6.72
N GLU A 230 11.09 -11.56 6.17
CA GLU A 230 11.75 -11.87 4.89
C GLU A 230 11.11 -11.13 3.70
N ILE A 231 9.77 -10.96 3.73
CA ILE A 231 9.03 -10.15 2.76
C ILE A 231 9.50 -8.70 2.82
N CYS A 232 9.65 -8.14 4.02
CA CYS A 232 10.13 -6.77 4.21
C CYS A 232 11.55 -6.56 3.65
N GLU A 233 12.41 -7.58 3.60
CA GLU A 233 13.75 -7.44 3.02
C GLU A 233 13.68 -7.11 1.53
N GLU A 234 12.69 -7.66 0.82
CA GLU A 234 12.57 -7.58 -0.64
C GLU A 234 11.62 -6.50 -1.14
N CYS A 235 10.91 -5.76 -0.29
CA CYS A 235 9.99 -4.70 -0.72
C CYS A 235 10.35 -3.32 -0.17
N SER A 236 9.73 -2.30 -0.75
CA SER A 236 9.83 -0.91 -0.30
C SER A 236 8.74 -0.54 0.71
N GLY A 237 7.73 -1.38 0.85
CA GLY A 237 6.62 -1.20 1.78
C GLY A 237 5.64 -2.36 1.78
N ILE A 238 4.70 -2.29 2.70
CA ILE A 238 3.64 -3.29 2.92
C ILE A 238 2.28 -2.60 2.75
N MET A 239 1.33 -3.30 2.18
CA MET A 239 -0.10 -2.96 2.25
C MET A 239 -0.82 -4.02 3.06
N ILE A 240 -1.51 -3.60 4.11
CA ILE A 240 -2.36 -4.47 4.92
C ILE A 240 -3.72 -4.53 4.25
N GLY A 241 -4.00 -5.61 3.53
CA GLY A 241 -5.24 -5.83 2.79
C GLY A 241 -6.30 -6.44 3.69
N ARG A 242 -6.96 -5.63 4.52
CA ARG A 242 -7.84 -6.09 5.61
C ARG A 242 -9.08 -6.84 5.10
N GLY A 243 -9.57 -6.53 3.91
CA GLY A 243 -10.72 -7.21 3.30
C GLY A 243 -10.43 -8.69 3.07
N ASP A 244 -9.37 -9.00 2.30
CA ASP A 244 -8.99 -10.39 1.99
C ASP A 244 -8.42 -11.08 3.23
N MET A 245 -7.60 -10.38 4.03
CA MET A 245 -7.07 -10.92 5.29
C MET A 245 -8.19 -11.32 6.26
N GLY A 246 -9.30 -10.55 6.33
CA GLY A 246 -10.43 -10.86 7.21
C GLY A 246 -11.26 -12.08 6.80
N VAL A 247 -11.03 -12.58 5.58
CA VAL A 247 -11.59 -13.86 5.13
C VAL A 247 -10.67 -15.04 5.48
N GLU A 248 -9.34 -14.80 5.39
CA GLU A 248 -8.32 -15.82 5.59
C GLU A 248 -7.94 -16.06 7.06
N ILE A 249 -8.07 -15.04 7.90
CA ILE A 249 -7.63 -15.04 9.30
C ILE A 249 -8.85 -14.77 10.21
N PRO A 250 -8.92 -15.34 11.42
CA PRO A 250 -9.97 -15.00 12.38
C PRO A 250 -10.08 -13.50 12.60
N PHE A 251 -11.27 -12.94 12.42
CA PHE A 251 -11.50 -11.49 12.39
C PHE A 251 -11.06 -10.80 13.70
N GLU A 252 -11.11 -11.49 14.83
CA GLU A 252 -10.67 -11.00 16.13
C GLU A 252 -9.16 -10.77 16.22
N GLU A 253 -8.35 -11.40 15.36
CA GLU A 253 -6.90 -11.27 15.32
C GLU A 253 -6.44 -10.08 14.48
N LEU A 254 -7.27 -9.64 13.51
CA LEU A 254 -6.93 -8.57 12.55
C LEU A 254 -6.39 -7.29 13.20
N PRO A 255 -7.01 -6.74 14.26
CA PRO A 255 -6.50 -5.51 14.86
C PRO A 255 -5.12 -5.67 15.49
N GLY A 256 -4.84 -6.86 16.07
CA GLY A 256 -3.54 -7.21 16.62
C GLY A 256 -2.46 -7.30 15.53
N ILE A 257 -2.76 -8.02 14.46
CA ILE A 257 -1.88 -8.20 13.29
C ILE A 257 -1.58 -6.85 12.63
N GLN A 258 -2.58 -6.01 12.42
CA GLN A 258 -2.40 -4.65 11.88
C GLN A 258 -1.37 -3.86 12.70
N LYS A 259 -1.51 -3.84 14.02
CA LYS A 259 -0.59 -3.11 14.93
C LYS A 259 0.84 -3.66 14.86
N GLN A 260 0.98 -4.99 14.81
CA GLN A 260 2.28 -5.66 14.69
C GLN A 260 2.97 -5.32 13.38
N ILE A 261 2.27 -5.43 12.24
CA ILE A 261 2.81 -5.10 10.90
C ILE A 261 3.21 -3.63 10.84
N ILE A 262 2.36 -2.69 11.27
CA ILE A 262 2.67 -1.26 11.28
C ILE A 262 3.93 -0.98 12.11
N THR A 263 4.04 -1.56 13.30
CA THR A 263 5.21 -1.39 14.18
C THR A 263 6.47 -1.95 13.53
N LYS A 264 6.41 -3.18 13.00
CA LYS A 264 7.53 -3.85 12.33
C LYS A 264 8.01 -3.07 11.11
N CYS A 265 7.10 -2.66 10.23
CA CYS A 265 7.42 -1.84 9.05
C CYS A 265 8.10 -0.54 9.43
N ARG A 266 7.61 0.17 10.44
CA ARG A 266 8.23 1.40 10.94
C ARG A 266 9.66 1.15 11.42
N LEU A 267 9.89 0.11 12.23
CA LEU A 267 11.22 -0.23 12.75
C LEU A 267 12.19 -0.62 11.62
N LEU A 268 11.71 -1.25 10.56
CA LEU A 268 12.50 -1.65 9.39
C LEU A 268 12.69 -0.52 8.35
N GLY A 269 12.01 0.61 8.50
CA GLY A 269 12.06 1.71 7.54
C GLY A 269 11.26 1.44 6.26
N LYS A 270 10.26 0.56 6.34
CA LYS A 270 9.35 0.26 5.24
C LYS A 270 8.10 1.16 5.34
N ARG A 271 7.55 1.54 4.19
CA ARG A 271 6.24 2.20 4.15
C ARG A 271 5.18 1.18 4.54
N VAL A 272 4.11 1.62 5.17
CA VAL A 272 2.95 0.76 5.43
C VAL A 272 1.67 1.50 5.06
N ILE A 273 0.81 0.82 4.32
CA ILE A 273 -0.50 1.29 3.88
C ILE A 273 -1.54 0.47 4.62
N THR A 274 -2.41 1.12 5.39
CA THR A 274 -3.60 0.47 5.96
C THR A 274 -4.74 0.62 4.97
N ALA A 275 -5.25 -0.49 4.46
CA ALA A 275 -6.16 -0.55 3.33
C ALA A 275 -7.47 -1.26 3.65
N THR A 276 -8.50 -0.95 2.85
CA THR A 276 -9.86 -1.49 2.83
C THR A 276 -10.73 -1.15 4.04
N GLU A 277 -12.01 -0.94 3.78
CA GLU A 277 -13.06 -0.70 4.80
C GLU A 277 -12.75 0.45 5.77
N MET A 278 -12.09 1.52 5.29
CA MET A 278 -11.71 2.65 6.13
C MET A 278 -12.87 3.64 6.35
N LEU A 279 -13.56 4.03 5.28
CA LEU A 279 -14.73 4.90 5.29
C LEU A 279 -15.84 4.32 4.39
N GLU A 280 -16.02 3.01 4.42
CA GLU A 280 -16.86 2.21 3.50
C GLU A 280 -18.28 2.76 3.39
N SER A 281 -18.89 3.18 4.52
CA SER A 281 -20.24 3.76 4.51
C SER A 281 -20.36 5.03 3.66
N MET A 282 -19.22 5.72 3.42
CA MET A 282 -19.20 6.92 2.58
C MET A 282 -19.28 6.61 1.07
N ILE A 283 -19.29 5.36 0.65
CA ILE A 283 -19.70 4.99 -0.71
C ILE A 283 -21.10 5.55 -1.00
N HIS A 284 -22.00 5.46 -0.02
CA HIS A 284 -23.41 5.85 -0.15
C HIS A 284 -23.80 7.07 0.68
N ASN A 285 -23.08 7.37 1.76
CA ASN A 285 -23.40 8.41 2.73
C ASN A 285 -22.39 9.57 2.71
N PRO A 286 -22.80 10.82 2.92
CA PRO A 286 -21.89 11.97 2.93
C PRO A 286 -21.05 12.08 4.20
N ARG A 287 -21.27 11.21 5.19
CA ARG A 287 -20.52 11.17 6.46
C ARG A 287 -20.26 9.72 6.87
N PRO A 288 -19.06 9.44 7.47
CA PRO A 288 -18.72 8.13 7.96
C PRO A 288 -19.46 7.83 9.28
N THR A 289 -19.48 6.56 9.65
CA THR A 289 -19.87 6.10 10.98
C THR A 289 -18.82 6.49 12.03
N ARG A 290 -19.20 6.44 13.31
CA ARG A 290 -18.25 6.67 14.42
C ARG A 290 -17.19 5.58 14.51
N ALA A 291 -17.54 4.34 14.17
CA ALA A 291 -16.59 3.22 14.12
C ALA A 291 -15.50 3.46 13.07
N GLU A 292 -15.86 3.89 11.87
CA GLU A 292 -14.93 4.21 10.79
C GLU A 292 -13.99 5.38 11.14
N ILE A 293 -14.53 6.44 11.79
CA ILE A 293 -13.69 7.54 12.29
C ILE A 293 -12.65 7.00 13.29
N SER A 294 -13.07 6.11 14.19
CA SER A 294 -12.18 5.49 15.18
C SER A 294 -11.15 4.59 14.52
N ASP A 295 -11.51 3.85 13.47
CA ASP A 295 -10.61 2.97 12.73
C ASP A 295 -9.51 3.76 12.01
N VAL A 296 -9.88 4.80 11.26
CA VAL A 296 -8.91 5.72 10.62
C VAL A 296 -7.97 6.33 11.66
N ALA A 297 -8.52 6.83 12.78
CA ALA A 297 -7.71 7.41 13.85
C ALA A 297 -6.77 6.37 14.47
N ASN A 298 -7.21 5.15 14.72
CA ASN A 298 -6.38 4.06 15.25
C ASN A 298 -5.20 3.72 14.33
N ALA A 299 -5.42 3.60 13.02
CA ALA A 299 -4.34 3.38 12.06
C ALA A 299 -3.27 4.48 12.13
N VAL A 300 -3.69 5.75 12.29
CA VAL A 300 -2.78 6.89 12.46
C VAL A 300 -2.06 6.82 13.83
N TYR A 301 -2.77 6.49 14.91
CA TYR A 301 -2.15 6.28 16.24
C TYR A 301 -1.16 5.13 16.22
N ASP A 302 -1.42 4.04 15.50
CA ASP A 302 -0.50 2.91 15.36
C ASP A 302 0.79 3.31 14.61
N GLY A 303 0.73 4.35 13.80
CA GLY A 303 1.87 4.94 13.08
C GLY A 303 1.97 4.49 11.63
N THR A 304 0.85 4.15 10.98
CA THR A 304 0.81 3.86 9.55
C THR A 304 1.45 4.98 8.71
N SER A 305 2.03 4.64 7.56
CA SER A 305 2.59 5.66 6.65
C SER A 305 1.52 6.28 5.78
N ALA A 306 0.55 5.47 5.37
CA ALA A 306 -0.58 5.88 4.53
C ALA A 306 -1.85 5.12 4.91
N ILE A 307 -2.98 5.71 4.57
CA ILE A 307 -4.32 5.14 4.67
C ILE A 307 -4.95 5.16 3.29
N MET A 308 -5.76 4.16 2.95
CA MET A 308 -6.26 3.97 1.59
C MET A 308 -7.79 4.02 1.52
N LEU A 309 -8.29 4.69 0.49
CA LEU A 309 -9.68 4.67 0.05
C LEU A 309 -9.81 3.77 -1.18
N SER A 310 -10.75 2.84 -1.16
CA SER A 310 -11.02 1.85 -2.20
C SER A 310 -12.29 2.19 -2.97
N GLY A 311 -13.39 1.56 -2.64
CA GLY A 311 -14.71 1.80 -3.22
C GLY A 311 -15.20 3.22 -3.02
N GLU A 312 -14.83 3.84 -1.90
CA GLU A 312 -15.23 5.20 -1.50
C GLU A 312 -14.85 6.25 -2.56
N THR A 313 -13.70 6.09 -3.22
CA THR A 313 -13.25 7.00 -4.29
C THR A 313 -13.47 6.43 -5.68
N ALA A 314 -13.44 5.09 -5.83
CA ALA A 314 -13.55 4.45 -7.14
C ALA A 314 -14.98 4.46 -7.71
N ALA A 315 -15.98 4.19 -6.86
CA ALA A 315 -17.38 4.01 -7.24
C ALA A 315 -18.37 4.78 -6.36
N GLY A 316 -17.90 5.37 -5.26
CA GLY A 316 -18.73 6.08 -4.29
C GLY A 316 -19.33 7.38 -4.83
N LYS A 317 -20.39 7.84 -4.18
CA LYS A 317 -21.10 9.08 -4.53
C LYS A 317 -20.34 10.35 -4.10
N TYR A 318 -19.36 10.23 -3.18
CA TYR A 318 -18.73 11.35 -2.50
C TYR A 318 -17.20 11.27 -2.51
N PRO A 319 -16.52 11.05 -3.67
CA PRO A 319 -15.10 10.77 -3.70
C PRO A 319 -14.23 11.88 -3.09
N VAL A 320 -14.53 13.16 -3.38
CA VAL A 320 -13.76 14.30 -2.84
C VAL A 320 -13.96 14.41 -1.33
N GLN A 321 -15.22 14.32 -0.86
CA GLN A 321 -15.54 14.39 0.57
C GLN A 321 -14.93 13.25 1.39
N CYS A 322 -14.76 12.05 0.79
CA CYS A 322 -14.03 10.95 1.42
C CYS A 322 -12.58 11.33 1.69
N VAL A 323 -11.88 11.91 0.70
CA VAL A 323 -10.50 12.37 0.86
C VAL A 323 -10.40 13.47 1.92
N GLU A 324 -11.28 14.49 1.85
CA GLU A 324 -11.32 15.57 2.85
C GLU A 324 -11.58 15.05 4.27
N THR A 325 -12.51 14.12 4.41
CA THR A 325 -12.87 13.54 5.71
C THR A 325 -11.70 12.75 6.28
N MET A 326 -11.08 11.88 5.46
CA MET A 326 -9.90 11.11 5.85
C MET A 326 -8.73 12.04 6.24
N ALA A 327 -8.49 13.10 5.47
CA ALA A 327 -7.47 14.10 5.76
C ALA A 327 -7.71 14.79 7.10
N ARG A 328 -8.94 15.23 7.38
CA ARG A 328 -9.31 15.88 8.65
C ARG A 328 -9.13 14.96 9.86
N ILE A 329 -9.53 13.68 9.75
CA ILE A 329 -9.35 12.71 10.83
C ILE A 329 -7.86 12.52 11.11
N ALA A 330 -7.05 12.30 10.06
CA ALA A 330 -5.61 12.10 10.20
C ALA A 330 -4.93 13.34 10.83
N GLU A 331 -5.20 14.54 10.35
CA GLU A 331 -4.62 15.79 10.87
C GLU A 331 -5.00 16.04 12.35
N HIS A 332 -6.26 15.75 12.70
CA HIS A 332 -6.71 15.90 14.09
C HIS A 332 -6.02 14.89 15.01
N THR A 333 -5.93 13.64 14.58
CA THR A 333 -5.28 12.56 15.33
C THR A 333 -3.80 12.84 15.55
N GLU A 334 -3.09 13.30 14.52
CA GLU A 334 -1.66 13.63 14.58
C GLU A 334 -1.32 14.70 15.62
N LYS A 335 -2.22 15.67 15.84
CA LYS A 335 -2.06 16.71 16.88
C LYS A 335 -2.06 16.15 18.30
N ASN A 336 -2.68 14.99 18.51
CA ASN A 336 -2.78 14.33 19.82
C ASN A 336 -1.67 13.28 20.03
N ILE A 337 -0.72 13.13 19.09
CA ILE A 337 0.39 12.20 19.20
C ILE A 337 1.64 12.90 19.72
N HIS A 338 2.16 12.43 20.85
CA HIS A 338 3.43 12.92 21.43
C HIS A 338 4.64 12.27 20.72
N TYR A 339 4.92 12.67 19.48
CA TYR A 339 5.98 12.10 18.66
C TYR A 339 7.37 12.12 19.30
N ALA A 340 7.74 13.21 19.97
CA ALA A 340 9.04 13.31 20.67
C ALA A 340 9.17 12.25 21.78
N LYS A 341 8.11 12.00 22.57
CA LYS A 341 8.09 10.94 23.58
C LYS A 341 8.16 9.55 22.91
N ARG A 342 7.42 9.35 21.84
CA ARG A 342 7.46 8.08 21.07
C ARG A 342 8.84 7.81 20.49
N PHE A 343 9.51 8.82 19.96
CA PHE A 343 10.89 8.71 19.45
C PHE A 343 11.85 8.26 20.54
N ARG A 344 11.82 8.90 21.72
CA ARG A 344 12.71 8.58 22.84
C ARG A 344 12.45 7.20 23.47
N ASN A 345 11.21 6.73 23.44
CA ASN A 345 10.82 5.44 24.01
C ASN A 345 10.91 4.27 23.03
N ALA A 346 11.22 4.51 21.75
CA ALA A 346 11.30 3.45 20.76
C ALA A 346 12.72 2.88 20.70
N GLU A 347 12.82 1.56 20.72
CA GLU A 347 14.08 0.83 20.56
C GLU A 347 14.36 0.63 19.05
N PHE A 348 15.03 1.60 18.45
CA PHE A 348 15.43 1.50 17.05
C PHE A 348 16.74 0.73 16.92
N LYS A 349 16.73 -0.30 16.08
CA LYS A 349 17.95 -0.99 15.69
C LYS A 349 18.68 -0.17 14.62
N ILE A 350 19.84 0.36 14.95
CA ILE A 350 20.72 1.08 14.02
C ILE A 350 21.62 0.06 13.32
N ARG A 351 21.48 -0.07 12.00
CA ARG A 351 22.12 -1.13 11.21
C ARG A 351 23.31 -0.64 10.36
N ASN A 352 23.28 0.65 9.98
CA ASN A 352 24.25 1.24 9.07
C ASN A 352 24.37 2.75 9.28
N THR A 353 25.28 3.39 8.54
CA THR A 353 25.55 4.83 8.64
C THR A 353 24.32 5.69 8.34
N VAL A 354 23.52 5.32 7.35
CA VAL A 354 22.29 6.09 7.00
C VAL A 354 21.29 6.04 8.13
N ASP A 355 21.15 4.89 8.78
CA ASP A 355 20.30 4.76 9.98
C ASP A 355 20.80 5.67 11.11
N ALA A 356 22.11 5.63 11.39
CA ALA A 356 22.73 6.42 12.45
C ALA A 356 22.53 7.92 12.21
N ILE A 357 22.84 8.40 11.01
CA ILE A 357 22.65 9.80 10.61
C ILE A 357 21.19 10.21 10.68
N SER A 358 20.28 9.40 10.17
CA SER A 358 18.84 9.70 10.17
C SER A 358 18.27 9.76 11.59
N HIS A 359 18.70 8.86 12.48
CA HIS A 359 18.33 8.87 13.89
C HIS A 359 18.86 10.12 14.60
N ALA A 360 20.17 10.41 14.44
CA ALA A 360 20.82 11.59 14.99
C ALA A 360 20.17 12.89 14.49
N THR A 361 19.81 12.96 13.21
CA THR A 361 19.08 14.10 12.62
C THR A 361 17.75 14.35 13.33
N CYS A 362 16.97 13.29 13.58
CA CYS A 362 15.70 13.40 14.30
C CYS A 362 15.89 13.82 15.77
N GLY A 363 16.83 13.18 16.47
CA GLY A 363 17.18 13.52 17.85
C GLY A 363 17.63 14.97 17.99
N MET A 364 18.52 15.41 17.12
CA MET A 364 19.01 16.80 17.08
C MET A 364 17.86 17.80 16.84
N ALA A 365 16.97 17.50 15.88
CA ALA A 365 15.83 18.38 15.62
C ALA A 365 14.92 18.52 16.84
N ILE A 366 14.72 17.45 17.61
CA ILE A 366 13.93 17.46 18.84
C ILE A 366 14.66 18.27 19.93
N ASP A 367 15.95 18.02 20.16
CA ASP A 367 16.71 18.57 21.28
C ASP A 367 16.94 20.08 21.13
N ILE A 368 17.16 20.58 19.92
CA ILE A 368 17.35 22.03 19.67
C ILE A 368 16.03 22.77 19.37
N GLY A 369 14.90 22.08 19.36
CA GLY A 369 13.58 22.66 19.00
C GLY A 369 13.52 23.18 17.56
N ALA A 370 14.15 22.46 16.60
CA ALA A 370 14.06 22.82 15.20
C ALA A 370 12.63 22.72 14.70
N LYS A 371 12.28 23.55 13.72
CA LYS A 371 10.92 23.54 13.12
C LYS A 371 10.78 22.48 12.02
N ASN A 372 11.85 22.22 11.28
CA ASN A 372 11.84 21.32 10.14
C ASN A 372 13.17 20.58 10.01
N ILE A 373 13.12 19.49 9.26
CA ILE A 373 14.30 18.77 8.75
C ILE A 373 14.28 18.87 7.23
N ALA A 374 15.39 19.27 6.59
CA ALA A 374 15.55 19.20 5.15
C ALA A 374 16.54 18.10 4.80
N VAL A 375 16.13 17.18 3.95
CA VAL A 375 16.90 15.98 3.54
C VAL A 375 17.20 16.07 2.06
N CYS A 376 18.48 16.14 1.69
CA CYS A 376 18.92 16.09 0.30
C CYS A 376 19.25 14.64 -0.07
N SER A 377 18.50 14.07 -1.02
CA SER A 377 18.63 12.66 -1.40
C SER A 377 18.21 12.42 -2.85
N ILE A 378 19.10 11.86 -3.67
CA ILE A 378 18.80 11.52 -5.07
C ILE A 378 17.79 10.37 -5.14
N SER A 379 18.01 9.29 -4.39
CA SER A 379 17.13 8.10 -4.38
C SER A 379 15.96 8.20 -3.39
N GLY A 380 15.91 9.24 -2.55
CA GLY A 380 14.91 9.36 -1.50
C GLY A 380 15.13 8.46 -0.27
N MET A 381 16.18 7.61 -0.27
CA MET A 381 16.42 6.67 0.82
C MET A 381 16.58 7.36 2.17
N THR A 382 17.40 8.41 2.26
CA THR A 382 17.62 9.15 3.50
C THR A 382 16.33 9.80 4.00
N ALA A 383 15.51 10.38 3.11
CA ALA A 383 14.23 10.97 3.49
C ALA A 383 13.27 9.91 4.07
N ARG A 384 13.27 8.69 3.51
CA ARG A 384 12.52 7.55 4.04
C ARG A 384 13.06 7.12 5.41
N MET A 385 14.37 7.09 5.59
CA MET A 385 14.99 6.71 6.87
C MET A 385 14.72 7.76 7.95
N VAL A 386 14.77 9.05 7.65
CA VAL A 386 14.31 10.10 8.58
C VAL A 386 12.82 9.94 8.89
N SER A 387 11.99 9.70 7.88
CA SER A 387 10.54 9.49 8.03
C SER A 387 10.20 8.33 8.98
N ARG A 388 10.97 7.22 8.97
CA ARG A 388 10.68 6.05 9.82
C ARG A 388 10.71 6.36 11.31
N PHE A 389 11.51 7.33 11.71
CA PHE A 389 11.65 7.74 13.12
C PHE A 389 10.49 8.61 13.61
N ARG A 390 9.59 9.03 12.72
CA ARG A 390 8.40 9.83 13.04
C ARG A 390 8.73 11.07 13.87
N PRO A 391 9.64 11.96 13.41
CA PRO A 391 9.95 13.19 14.15
C PRO A 391 8.70 14.06 14.28
N PRO A 392 8.61 14.90 15.34
CA PRO A 392 7.49 15.83 15.53
C PRO A 392 7.41 16.91 14.46
N VAL A 393 8.51 17.17 13.76
CA VAL A 393 8.67 18.22 12.74
C VAL A 393 8.37 17.70 11.33
N ASP A 394 8.07 18.61 10.40
CA ASP A 394 7.86 18.27 9.00
C ASP A 394 9.21 18.05 8.29
N ILE A 395 9.25 17.15 7.31
CA ILE A 395 10.45 16.77 6.59
C ILE A 395 10.34 17.26 5.15
N LEU A 396 11.29 18.10 4.71
CA LEU A 396 11.47 18.45 3.32
C LEU A 396 12.35 17.39 2.65
N GLY A 397 11.85 16.73 1.63
CA GLY A 397 12.63 15.81 0.81
C GLY A 397 13.10 16.47 -0.48
N VAL A 398 14.35 16.93 -0.52
CA VAL A 398 14.92 17.63 -1.68
C VAL A 398 15.59 16.62 -2.61
N THR A 399 15.17 16.58 -3.87
CA THR A 399 15.69 15.62 -4.86
C THR A 399 15.85 16.26 -6.24
N THR A 400 16.79 15.72 -7.04
CA THR A 400 17.00 16.05 -8.44
C THR A 400 16.32 15.07 -9.39
N SER A 401 15.70 14.00 -8.85
CA SER A 401 15.03 12.94 -9.62
C SER A 401 13.52 13.13 -9.56
N GLU A 402 12.89 13.36 -10.70
CA GLU A 402 11.43 13.46 -10.82
C GLU A 402 10.74 12.18 -10.31
N ARG A 403 11.28 11.01 -10.62
CA ARG A 403 10.76 9.73 -10.13
C ARG A 403 10.81 9.63 -8.61
N THR A 404 11.91 10.04 -7.99
CA THR A 404 12.04 10.10 -6.54
C THR A 404 11.06 11.11 -5.94
N TRP A 405 10.83 12.22 -6.59
CA TRP A 405 9.86 13.23 -6.18
C TRP A 405 8.45 12.63 -6.07
N TYR A 406 8.01 11.86 -7.07
CA TYR A 406 6.73 11.14 -6.99
C TYR A 406 6.74 10.07 -5.89
N LYS A 407 7.79 9.26 -5.81
CA LYS A 407 7.85 8.17 -4.82
C LYS A 407 7.89 8.65 -3.37
N LEU A 408 8.45 9.81 -3.10
CA LEU A 408 8.46 10.41 -1.77
C LEU A 408 7.05 10.86 -1.31
N ALA A 409 6.10 11.04 -2.23
CA ALA A 409 4.71 11.36 -1.89
C ALA A 409 4.04 10.30 -0.98
N MET A 410 4.50 9.04 -1.01
CA MET A 410 4.04 7.98 -0.11
C MET A 410 4.81 7.93 1.24
N SER A 411 5.80 8.77 1.45
CA SER A 411 6.61 8.74 2.68
C SER A 411 6.00 9.63 3.77
N TRP A 412 5.73 9.06 4.94
CA TRP A 412 5.11 9.78 6.06
C TRP A 412 5.89 11.04 6.43
N GLY A 413 5.18 12.15 6.60
CA GLY A 413 5.75 13.43 7.02
C GLY A 413 6.68 14.11 6.02
N VAL A 414 6.93 13.50 4.85
CA VAL A 414 7.82 14.07 3.81
C VAL A 414 7.01 14.93 2.85
N THR A 415 7.47 16.17 2.65
CA THR A 415 7.03 17.05 1.56
C THR A 415 8.15 17.06 0.52
N PRO A 416 7.98 16.39 -0.62
CA PRO A 416 9.02 16.31 -1.63
C PRO A 416 9.08 17.59 -2.47
N VAL A 417 10.29 18.06 -2.77
CA VAL A 417 10.54 19.20 -3.65
C VAL A 417 11.66 18.89 -4.65
N MET A 418 11.52 19.41 -5.85
CA MET A 418 12.55 19.32 -6.88
C MET A 418 13.59 20.41 -6.70
N CYS A 419 14.86 20.08 -6.98
CA CYS A 419 15.93 21.04 -7.14
C CYS A 419 16.82 20.69 -8.34
N GLU A 420 17.66 21.62 -8.75
CA GLU A 420 18.72 21.39 -9.72
C GLU A 420 19.86 20.56 -9.09
N ARG A 421 20.72 20.02 -9.94
CA ARG A 421 21.94 19.35 -9.51
C ARG A 421 23.01 20.38 -9.20
N PHE A 422 23.68 20.25 -8.09
CA PHE A 422 24.80 21.10 -7.65
C PHE A 422 26.05 20.25 -7.42
N ASP A 423 27.21 20.81 -7.74
CA ASP A 423 28.51 20.19 -7.49
C ASP A 423 29.09 20.58 -6.11
N SER A 424 28.52 21.60 -5.46
CA SER A 424 28.89 22.04 -4.12
C SER A 424 27.83 21.65 -3.09
N THR A 425 28.27 20.99 -2.01
CA THR A 425 27.42 20.65 -0.87
C THR A 425 26.89 21.89 -0.15
N ASP A 426 27.69 22.98 -0.10
CA ASP A 426 27.24 24.22 0.52
C ASP A 426 26.12 24.88 -0.28
N VAL A 427 26.22 24.88 -1.60
CA VAL A 427 25.15 25.42 -2.49
C VAL A 427 23.90 24.54 -2.37
N LEU A 428 24.05 23.22 -2.35
CA LEU A 428 22.94 22.29 -2.15
C LEU A 428 22.20 22.57 -0.83
N PHE A 429 22.93 22.67 0.29
CA PHE A 429 22.31 22.95 1.58
C PHE A 429 21.72 24.35 1.68
N TYR A 430 22.36 25.34 1.08
CA TYR A 430 21.77 26.69 0.98
C TYR A 430 20.45 26.67 0.20
N THR A 431 20.42 25.98 -0.95
CA THR A 431 19.20 25.83 -1.75
C THR A 431 18.13 25.06 -0.97
N ALA A 432 18.49 23.98 -0.26
CA ALA A 432 17.55 23.24 0.58
C ALA A 432 16.95 24.12 1.69
N LYS A 433 17.74 24.99 2.30
CA LYS A 433 17.27 26.01 3.27
C LYS A 433 16.26 26.95 2.63
N LEU A 434 16.55 27.50 1.44
CA LEU A 434 15.64 28.41 0.73
C LEU A 434 14.31 27.68 0.40
N LYS A 435 14.40 26.45 -0.08
CA LYS A 435 13.21 25.61 -0.36
C LYS A 435 12.40 25.30 0.91
N ALA A 436 13.05 25.10 2.06
CA ALA A 436 12.35 24.92 3.32
C ALA A 436 11.63 26.20 3.76
N ILE A 437 12.26 27.37 3.60
CA ILE A 437 11.64 28.66 3.88
C ILE A 437 10.39 28.85 3.01
N GLU A 438 10.52 28.64 1.71
CA GLU A 438 9.43 28.77 0.74
C GLU A 438 8.27 27.81 1.06
N THR A 439 8.59 26.53 1.29
CA THR A 439 7.57 25.48 1.45
C THR A 439 6.80 25.58 2.77
N PHE A 440 7.50 25.95 3.86
CA PHE A 440 6.92 25.93 5.22
C PHE A 440 6.69 27.33 5.79
N GLY A 441 7.01 28.39 5.09
CA GLY A 441 6.86 29.77 5.56
C GLY A 441 7.71 30.05 6.79
N LEU A 442 8.98 29.61 6.82
CA LEU A 442 9.83 29.76 7.98
C LEU A 442 10.23 31.22 8.19
N THR A 443 10.22 31.68 9.43
CA THR A 443 10.57 33.05 9.84
C THR A 443 12.00 33.16 10.35
N PRO A 444 12.64 34.35 10.29
CA PRO A 444 13.97 34.56 10.85
C PRO A 444 14.08 34.11 12.33
N GLY A 445 15.22 33.53 12.66
CA GLY A 445 15.52 33.01 14.00
C GLY A 445 15.09 31.57 14.26
N VAL A 446 14.39 30.94 13.31
CA VAL A 446 13.97 29.54 13.40
C VAL A 446 15.13 28.60 13.04
N LYS A 447 15.30 27.53 13.81
CA LYS A 447 16.31 26.49 13.54
C LYS A 447 15.79 25.44 12.55
N LEU A 448 16.66 25.05 11.62
CA LEU A 448 16.47 24.00 10.60
C LEU A 448 17.63 23.01 10.70
N VAL A 449 17.31 21.71 10.66
CA VAL A 449 18.34 20.66 10.53
C VAL A 449 18.38 20.20 9.09
N LEU A 450 19.57 20.21 8.49
CA LEU A 450 19.81 19.72 7.14
C LEU A 450 20.63 18.43 7.19
N THR A 451 20.34 17.48 6.32
CA THR A 451 21.13 16.26 6.17
C THR A 451 21.22 15.84 4.71
N GLY A 452 22.34 15.24 4.36
CA GLY A 452 22.61 14.80 3.00
C GLY A 452 24.00 14.15 2.88
N GLY A 453 24.41 13.86 1.68
CA GLY A 453 25.75 13.37 1.35
C GLY A 453 26.51 14.38 0.50
N LEU A 454 27.76 14.01 0.18
CA LEU A 454 28.58 14.76 -0.78
C LEU A 454 27.95 14.72 -2.17
N THR A 455 28.16 15.77 -2.94
CA THR A 455 27.58 15.96 -4.30
C THR A 455 28.32 15.19 -5.40
N ASN A 456 29.01 14.09 -5.06
CA ASN A 456 29.79 13.26 -5.99
C ASN A 456 28.96 12.34 -6.91
N GLY A 457 27.61 12.48 -6.89
CA GLY A 457 26.72 11.71 -7.76
C GLY A 457 26.44 10.27 -7.33
N VAL A 458 27.04 9.80 -6.23
CA VAL A 458 26.81 8.44 -5.69
C VAL A 458 25.66 8.47 -4.70
N SER A 459 24.65 7.63 -4.93
CA SER A 459 23.52 7.47 -3.98
C SER A 459 23.97 6.66 -2.76
N GLY A 460 23.42 6.97 -1.58
CA GLY A 460 23.65 6.18 -0.37
C GLY A 460 24.76 6.67 0.55
N ASN A 461 25.45 7.80 0.24
CA ASN A 461 26.55 8.37 1.05
C ASN A 461 26.11 9.54 1.95
N THR A 462 24.92 9.48 2.50
CA THR A 462 24.50 10.46 3.52
C THR A 462 25.39 10.35 4.76
N ASN A 463 26.12 11.43 5.03
CA ASN A 463 27.15 11.45 6.07
C ASN A 463 27.29 12.83 6.78
N ILE A 464 26.42 13.79 6.45
CA ILE A 464 26.49 15.16 6.97
C ILE A 464 25.19 15.52 7.66
N ILE A 465 25.29 16.15 8.83
CA ILE A 465 24.19 16.87 9.50
C ILE A 465 24.67 18.30 9.72
N LYS A 466 23.84 19.29 9.34
CA LYS A 466 24.12 20.71 9.51
C LYS A 466 22.93 21.38 10.19
N ILE A 467 23.20 22.31 11.11
CA ILE A 467 22.19 23.16 11.71
C ILE A 467 22.31 24.54 11.08
N GLU A 468 21.19 25.08 10.65
CA GLU A 468 21.07 26.44 10.14
C GLU A 468 20.02 27.22 10.93
N THR A 469 20.24 28.53 11.09
CA THR A 469 19.20 29.45 11.50
C THR A 469 18.70 30.22 10.28
N VAL A 470 17.38 30.32 10.14
CA VAL A 470 16.72 31.07 9.05
C VAL A 470 16.95 32.57 9.22
#